data_665842af929231b0dc6b1b70bd241c0a
#
_entry.id   665842af929231b0dc6b1b70bd241c0a
#
_cell.length_a   1.000
_cell.length_b   1.000
_cell.length_c   1.000
_cell.angle_alpha   90.00
_cell.angle_beta   90.00
_cell.angle_gamma   90.00
#
_symmetry.space_group_name_H-M   'P 1'
#
loop_
_entity.id
_entity.type
_entity.pdbx_description
1 polymer ?
#
loop_
_entity_poly.entity_id
_entity_poly.type
_entity_poly.pdbx_seq_one_letter_code
_entity_poly.pdbx_strand_id
1 'polypeptide(L)'
;MKRNGLRTVVVLALTIFLLNAPVCATASRLQDTCAEARDEVALRPEWMRILHDTLPICKISIPGSHDSGSIKGGHMLKTQATDIPAQLRQGIRAFDIRLEKKGNKLGVFHSHAFQDIYWEDDVLPAFIHFLQTYPSETLIVSLKKEGGELRDYASLLSVSLSSPESVSYTHLTLPTNRE
;
A
#
# COMPACT_ATOMS: atom_id res chain seq x y z
N MET A 1 -37.44 -11.30 23.12
CA MET A 1 -36.49 -12.32 23.66
C MET A 1 -35.16 -12.15 22.94
N LYS A 2 -34.16 -11.56 23.59
CA LYS A 2 -32.78 -11.37 23.03
C LYS A 2 -31.94 -12.60 23.38
N ARG A 3 -31.43 -13.30 22.39
CA ARG A 3 -30.49 -14.41 22.59
C ARG A 3 -29.06 -13.86 22.52
N ASN A 4 -28.43 -13.76 23.68
CA ASN A 4 -27.00 -13.45 23.79
C ASN A 4 -26.20 -14.70 23.38
N GLY A 5 -25.51 -14.63 22.26
CA GLY A 5 -24.54 -15.63 21.83
C GLY A 5 -23.21 -15.46 22.58
N LEU A 6 -22.97 -16.36 23.52
CA LEU A 6 -21.70 -16.49 24.24
C LEU A 6 -20.63 -17.04 23.29
N ARG A 7 -19.63 -16.22 22.95
CA ARG A 7 -18.47 -16.68 22.17
C ARG A 7 -17.50 -17.36 23.14
N THR A 8 -17.41 -18.68 23.05
CA THR A 8 -16.43 -19.49 23.78
C THR A 8 -15.06 -19.29 23.16
N VAL A 9 -14.15 -18.66 23.91
CA VAL A 9 -12.71 -18.61 23.56
C VAL A 9 -12.07 -19.86 24.14
N VAL A 10 -11.64 -20.78 23.26
CA VAL A 10 -10.87 -21.95 23.66
C VAL A 10 -9.40 -21.54 23.70
N VAL A 11 -8.85 -21.41 24.90
CA VAL A 11 -7.41 -21.25 25.13
C VAL A 11 -6.81 -22.65 25.26
N LEU A 12 -6.07 -23.09 24.22
CA LEU A 12 -5.33 -24.34 24.28
C LEU A 12 -3.96 -24.07 24.92
N ALA A 13 -3.81 -24.43 26.20
CA ALA A 13 -2.53 -24.40 26.88
C ALA A 13 -1.70 -25.63 26.47
N LEU A 14 -0.67 -25.41 25.62
CA LEU A 14 0.29 -26.44 25.25
C LEU A 14 1.42 -26.45 26.27
N THR A 15 1.46 -27.45 27.15
CA THR A 15 2.58 -27.71 28.05
C THR A 15 3.75 -28.29 27.26
N ILE A 16 4.81 -27.50 27.08
CA ILE A 16 6.05 -27.93 26.42
C ILE A 16 6.94 -28.65 27.46
N PHE A 17 7.15 -29.92 27.27
CA PHE A 17 8.14 -30.72 27.98
C PHE A 17 9.53 -30.38 27.44
N LEU A 18 10.38 -29.75 28.26
CA LEU A 18 11.76 -29.42 27.90
C LEU A 18 12.63 -30.67 27.88
N LEU A 19 12.88 -31.24 26.72
CA LEU A 19 14.04 -32.10 26.47
C LEU A 19 15.19 -31.21 26.04
N ASN A 20 16.22 -31.11 26.88
CA ASN A 20 17.47 -30.42 26.58
C ASN A 20 18.25 -31.18 25.47
N ALA A 21 18.13 -30.66 24.25
CA ALA A 21 19.05 -30.97 23.16
C ALA A 21 19.65 -29.65 22.65
N PRO A 22 20.87 -29.59 22.13
CA PRO A 22 21.51 -28.34 21.70
C PRO A 22 20.85 -27.77 20.45
N VAL A 23 19.85 -26.93 20.64
CA VAL A 23 19.04 -26.27 19.60
C VAL A 23 19.79 -25.10 18.96
N CYS A 24 21.02 -24.77 19.39
CA CYS A 24 21.70 -23.54 18.98
C CYS A 24 22.23 -23.56 17.53
N ALA A 25 22.48 -24.73 16.92
CA ALA A 25 23.06 -24.81 15.59
C ALA A 25 22.03 -24.85 14.43
N THR A 26 20.77 -25.18 14.72
CA THR A 26 19.70 -25.20 13.70
C THR A 26 18.95 -23.88 13.57
N ALA A 27 18.91 -23.07 14.63
CA ALA A 27 18.24 -21.78 14.61
C ALA A 27 18.99 -20.74 13.75
N SER A 28 20.32 -20.75 13.76
CA SER A 28 21.12 -19.85 12.92
C SER A 28 20.95 -20.15 11.43
N ARG A 29 20.96 -21.42 11.03
CA ARG A 29 20.76 -21.80 9.62
C ARG A 29 19.36 -21.46 9.09
N LEU A 30 18.32 -21.57 9.93
CA LEU A 30 16.98 -21.17 9.53
C LEU A 30 16.82 -19.66 9.42
N GLN A 31 17.53 -18.91 10.26
CA GLN A 31 17.57 -17.43 10.16
C GLN A 31 18.32 -16.97 8.92
N ASP A 32 19.44 -17.59 8.58
CA ASP A 32 20.24 -17.28 7.39
C ASP A 32 19.46 -17.60 6.11
N THR A 33 18.82 -18.76 6.02
CA THR A 33 17.97 -19.14 4.87
C THR A 33 16.71 -18.27 4.76
N CYS A 34 16.12 -17.83 5.87
CA CYS A 34 15.00 -16.89 5.85
C CYS A 34 15.44 -15.48 5.49
N ALA A 35 16.65 -15.05 5.83
CA ALA A 35 17.21 -13.77 5.43
C ALA A 35 17.52 -13.75 3.92
N GLU A 36 18.20 -14.77 3.40
CA GLU A 36 18.46 -14.92 1.96
C GLU A 36 17.17 -14.99 1.15
N ALA A 37 16.16 -15.75 1.60
CA ALA A 37 14.86 -15.82 0.95
C ALA A 37 14.09 -14.49 1.02
N ARG A 38 14.27 -13.69 2.07
CA ARG A 38 13.70 -12.34 2.17
C ARG A 38 14.33 -11.38 1.19
N ASP A 39 15.63 -11.43 1.01
CA ASP A 39 16.34 -10.58 0.05
C ASP A 39 16.00 -10.96 -1.40
N GLU A 40 15.80 -12.23 -1.70
CA GLU A 40 15.41 -12.69 -3.04
C GLU A 40 13.92 -12.42 -3.36
N VAL A 41 13.03 -12.47 -2.38
CA VAL A 41 11.60 -12.12 -2.53
C VAL A 41 11.39 -10.61 -2.47
N ALA A 42 12.26 -9.85 -1.77
CA ALA A 42 12.11 -8.41 -1.55
C ALA A 42 12.37 -7.54 -2.79
N LEU A 43 12.83 -8.09 -3.90
CA LEU A 43 13.28 -7.32 -5.06
C LEU A 43 12.75 -7.85 -6.40
N ARG A 44 11.47 -8.22 -6.47
CA ARG A 44 10.81 -8.44 -7.77
C ARG A 44 9.83 -7.30 -8.04
N PRO A 45 10.31 -6.18 -8.60
CA PRO A 45 9.44 -5.05 -8.93
C PRO A 45 8.41 -5.40 -10.01
N GLU A 46 8.57 -6.52 -10.71
CA GLU A 46 7.67 -7.01 -11.78
C GLU A 46 7.04 -8.38 -11.42
N TRP A 47 6.61 -8.55 -10.18
CA TRP A 47 6.08 -9.84 -9.73
C TRP A 47 4.76 -10.26 -10.40
N MET A 48 3.97 -9.30 -10.92
CA MET A 48 2.73 -9.63 -11.64
C MET A 48 3.00 -10.27 -13.00
N ARG A 49 4.19 -10.10 -13.58
CA ARG A 49 4.58 -10.69 -14.87
C ARG A 49 4.44 -12.22 -14.93
N ILE A 50 4.51 -12.90 -13.79
CA ILE A 50 4.35 -14.36 -13.72
C ILE A 50 2.88 -14.81 -13.62
N LEU A 51 1.95 -13.88 -13.45
CA LEU A 51 0.54 -14.19 -13.36
C LEU A 51 -0.05 -14.39 -14.77
N HIS A 52 -1.08 -15.20 -14.86
CA HIS A 52 -1.77 -15.41 -16.13
C HIS A 52 -2.69 -14.22 -16.43
N ASP A 53 -2.66 -13.70 -17.66
CA ASP A 53 -3.40 -12.48 -18.07
C ASP A 53 -4.92 -12.57 -17.87
N THR A 54 -5.47 -13.78 -17.87
CA THR A 54 -6.90 -14.01 -17.63
C THR A 54 -7.28 -14.14 -16.14
N LEU A 55 -6.30 -14.03 -15.23
CA LEU A 55 -6.56 -14.13 -13.80
C LEU A 55 -7.30 -12.88 -13.30
N PRO A 56 -8.55 -12.98 -12.81
CA PRO A 56 -9.27 -11.83 -12.29
C PRO A 56 -8.54 -11.23 -11.08
N ILE A 57 -8.44 -9.89 -11.04
CA ILE A 57 -7.75 -9.17 -9.97
C ILE A 57 -8.30 -9.49 -8.57
N CYS A 58 -9.58 -9.80 -8.46
CA CYS A 58 -10.23 -10.19 -7.20
C CYS A 58 -9.77 -11.56 -6.66
N LYS A 59 -9.00 -12.33 -7.43
CA LYS A 59 -8.41 -13.61 -7.01
C LYS A 59 -6.93 -13.50 -6.65
N ILE A 60 -6.38 -12.30 -6.67
CA ILE A 60 -4.98 -12.02 -6.36
C ILE A 60 -4.88 -11.41 -4.97
N SER A 61 -4.00 -11.94 -4.12
CA SER A 61 -3.62 -11.27 -2.88
C SER A 61 -2.58 -10.19 -3.19
N ILE A 62 -3.02 -8.92 -3.18
CA ILE A 62 -2.20 -7.78 -3.58
C ILE A 62 -1.61 -7.12 -2.33
N PRO A 63 -0.28 -7.02 -2.21
CA PRO A 63 0.35 -6.28 -1.12
C PRO A 63 -0.03 -4.79 -1.17
N GLY A 64 -0.43 -4.25 -0.02
CA GLY A 64 -0.86 -2.85 0.09
C GLY A 64 -0.26 -2.15 1.28
N SER A 65 -0.26 -0.81 1.24
CA SER A 65 0.17 0.05 2.34
C SER A 65 -0.94 1.02 2.74
N HIS A 66 -1.05 1.28 4.04
CA HIS A 66 -1.98 2.24 4.62
C HIS A 66 -1.32 3.61 4.74
N ASP A 67 -2.02 4.70 4.40
CA ASP A 67 -1.44 6.05 4.39
C ASP A 67 -0.08 6.06 3.69
N SER A 68 -0.06 5.58 2.46
CA SER A 68 1.16 5.17 1.75
C SER A 68 2.21 6.27 1.60
N GLY A 69 1.80 7.54 1.60
CA GLY A 69 2.71 8.69 1.53
C GLY A 69 3.16 9.23 2.89
N SER A 70 2.69 8.64 4.02
CA SER A 70 2.98 9.18 5.35
C SER A 70 4.30 8.68 5.91
N ILE A 71 5.38 9.36 5.55
CA ILE A 71 6.77 9.05 5.93
C ILE A 71 7.37 10.02 6.95
N LYS A 72 6.65 11.11 7.28
CA LYS A 72 7.08 12.16 8.24
C LYS A 72 6.13 12.27 9.43
N GLY A 73 6.59 12.95 10.48
CA GLY A 73 5.75 13.28 11.65
C GLY A 73 5.97 12.42 12.90
N GLY A 74 7.08 11.69 12.97
CA GLY A 74 7.43 10.85 14.14
C GLY A 74 6.50 9.67 14.34
N HIS A 75 6.53 9.04 15.52
CA HIS A 75 5.80 7.80 15.80
C HIS A 75 4.26 7.91 15.69
N MET A 76 3.71 9.11 15.88
CA MET A 76 2.25 9.33 15.87
C MET A 76 1.66 9.47 14.47
N LEU A 77 2.47 9.95 13.51
CA LEU A 77 2.00 10.33 12.17
C LEU A 77 2.70 9.57 11.05
N LYS A 78 3.83 8.94 11.33
CA LYS A 78 4.57 8.16 10.36
C LYS A 78 4.00 6.74 10.29
N THR A 79 3.36 6.38 9.18
CA THR A 79 2.80 5.04 8.95
C THR A 79 3.71 4.18 8.07
N GLN A 80 4.59 4.80 7.27
CA GLN A 80 5.45 4.11 6.32
C GLN A 80 6.92 4.34 6.61
N ALA A 81 7.72 3.29 6.48
CA ALA A 81 9.17 3.38 6.65
C ALA A 81 9.88 3.92 5.39
N THR A 82 9.29 3.71 4.21
CA THR A 82 9.86 4.00 2.89
C THR A 82 8.93 4.86 2.05
N ASP A 83 9.49 5.61 1.12
CA ASP A 83 8.76 6.41 0.14
C ASP A 83 8.02 5.54 -0.90
N ILE A 84 7.15 6.16 -1.69
CA ILE A 84 6.34 5.47 -2.70
C ILE A 84 7.21 4.75 -3.74
N PRO A 85 8.28 5.35 -4.32
CA PRO A 85 9.16 4.63 -5.22
C PRO A 85 9.80 3.38 -4.62
N ALA A 86 10.20 3.43 -3.35
CA ALA A 86 10.75 2.26 -2.67
C ALA A 86 9.67 1.18 -2.41
N GLN A 87 8.47 1.58 -1.98
CA GLN A 87 7.32 0.67 -1.81
C GLN A 87 6.97 -0.06 -3.11
N LEU A 88 6.97 0.63 -4.26
CA LEU A 88 6.77 0.03 -5.57
C LEU A 88 7.82 -1.05 -5.88
N ARG A 89 9.10 -0.74 -5.64
CA ARG A 89 10.21 -1.71 -5.80
C ARG A 89 10.10 -2.90 -4.85
N GLN A 90 9.56 -2.69 -3.66
CA GLN A 90 9.30 -3.74 -2.67
C GLN A 90 8.08 -4.62 -2.99
N GLY A 91 7.37 -4.34 -4.07
CA GLY A 91 6.24 -5.15 -4.52
C GLY A 91 4.87 -4.67 -4.07
N ILE A 92 4.76 -3.52 -3.39
CA ILE A 92 3.47 -2.92 -3.05
C ILE A 92 2.75 -2.49 -4.33
N ARG A 93 1.44 -2.82 -4.43
CA ARG A 93 0.59 -2.52 -5.58
C ARG A 93 -0.75 -1.91 -5.19
N ALA A 94 -1.11 -1.88 -3.92
CA ALA A 94 -2.29 -1.18 -3.43
C ALA A 94 -1.87 -0.03 -2.51
N PHE A 95 -2.29 1.19 -2.84
CA PHE A 95 -1.88 2.42 -2.17
C PHE A 95 -3.10 3.17 -1.64
N ASP A 96 -3.02 3.63 -0.38
CA ASP A 96 -3.97 4.55 0.25
C ASP A 96 -3.33 5.94 0.30
N ILE A 97 -3.70 6.81 -0.65
CA ILE A 97 -3.16 8.16 -0.78
C ILE A 97 -4.19 9.17 -0.29
N ARG A 98 -3.81 9.95 0.70
CA ARG A 98 -4.66 10.95 1.33
C ARG A 98 -4.22 12.35 0.95
N LEU A 99 -5.14 13.10 0.38
CA LEU A 99 -4.86 14.36 -0.27
C LEU A 99 -5.68 15.50 0.32
N GLU A 100 -5.05 16.65 0.43
CA GLU A 100 -5.68 17.91 0.76
C GLU A 100 -5.12 19.03 -0.11
N LYS A 101 -5.94 20.05 -0.43
CA LYS A 101 -5.48 21.20 -1.17
C LYS A 101 -4.41 21.97 -0.39
N LYS A 102 -3.27 22.18 -1.02
CA LYS A 102 -2.17 23.00 -0.53
C LYS A 102 -1.71 23.98 -1.61
N GLY A 103 -2.11 25.24 -1.47
CA GLY A 103 -1.95 26.21 -2.55
C GLY A 103 -2.79 25.82 -3.78
N ASN A 104 -2.16 25.66 -4.91
CA ASN A 104 -2.81 25.28 -6.19
C ASN A 104 -2.62 23.80 -6.55
N LYS A 105 -2.16 22.98 -5.61
CA LYS A 105 -1.86 21.55 -5.80
C LYS A 105 -2.51 20.70 -4.71
N LEU A 106 -2.50 19.39 -4.92
CA LEU A 106 -2.90 18.41 -3.93
C LEU A 106 -1.65 17.91 -3.17
N GLY A 107 -1.53 18.33 -1.91
CA GLY A 107 -0.52 17.80 -1.01
C GLY A 107 -0.96 16.46 -0.41
N VAL A 108 0.02 15.61 -0.09
CA VAL A 108 -0.23 14.40 0.69
C VAL A 108 -0.22 14.74 2.17
N PHE A 109 -1.26 14.32 2.86
CA PHE A 109 -1.45 14.59 4.28
C PHE A 109 -1.75 13.32 5.06
N HIS A 110 -1.39 13.32 6.33
CA HIS A 110 -1.92 12.41 7.33
C HIS A 110 -2.49 13.25 8.48
N SER A 111 -3.81 13.24 8.65
CA SER A 111 -4.51 14.19 9.52
C SER A 111 -4.17 15.64 9.11
N HIS A 112 -3.56 16.43 9.96
CA HIS A 112 -3.16 17.81 9.63
C HIS A 112 -1.69 17.95 9.21
N ALA A 113 -0.95 16.84 9.15
CA ALA A 113 0.47 16.85 8.86
C ALA A 113 0.73 16.68 7.36
N PHE A 114 1.20 17.76 6.73
CA PHE A 114 1.70 17.73 5.37
C PHE A 114 2.97 16.85 5.29
N GLN A 115 3.03 15.97 4.31
CA GLN A 115 4.13 15.01 4.16
C GLN A 115 5.28 15.53 3.28
N ASP A 116 5.25 16.82 2.86
CA ASP A 116 6.21 17.49 1.96
C ASP A 116 6.33 16.83 0.58
N ILE A 117 5.30 16.17 0.13
CA ILE A 117 5.14 15.62 -1.21
C ILE A 117 3.78 16.00 -1.78
N TYR A 118 3.74 16.18 -3.10
CA TYR A 118 2.54 16.54 -3.84
C TYR A 118 2.12 15.40 -4.77
N TRP A 119 0.81 15.30 -4.98
CA TRP A 119 0.25 14.32 -5.90
C TRP A 119 0.78 14.50 -7.32
N GLU A 120 0.75 15.73 -7.83
CA GLU A 120 1.12 16.06 -9.19
C GLU A 120 2.61 15.96 -9.49
N ASP A 121 3.44 16.30 -8.50
CA ASP A 121 4.89 16.42 -8.70
C ASP A 121 5.65 15.15 -8.30
N ASP A 122 5.14 14.42 -7.30
CA ASP A 122 5.89 13.31 -6.68
C ASP A 122 5.21 11.97 -6.87
N VAL A 123 3.91 11.88 -6.52
CA VAL A 123 3.21 10.58 -6.42
C VAL A 123 2.80 10.06 -7.78
N LEU A 124 2.05 10.86 -8.54
CA LEU A 124 1.54 10.47 -9.86
C LEU A 124 2.68 10.19 -10.85
N PRO A 125 3.73 11.02 -10.95
CA PRO A 125 4.89 10.72 -11.79
C PRO A 125 5.60 9.44 -11.39
N ALA A 126 5.72 9.13 -10.09
CA ALA A 126 6.32 7.88 -9.63
C ALA A 126 5.51 6.65 -10.08
N PHE A 127 4.18 6.71 -10.02
CA PHE A 127 3.31 5.65 -10.50
C PHE A 127 3.41 5.47 -12.03
N ILE A 128 3.35 6.56 -12.78
CA ILE A 128 3.47 6.53 -14.25
C ILE A 128 4.83 5.96 -14.66
N HIS A 129 5.92 6.47 -14.09
CA HIS A 129 7.26 5.97 -14.38
C HIS A 129 7.41 4.48 -14.08
N PHE A 130 6.85 4.03 -12.96
CA PHE A 130 6.86 2.62 -12.59
C PHE A 130 6.13 1.75 -13.62
N LEU A 131 4.91 2.14 -14.02
CA LEU A 131 4.12 1.40 -15.02
C LEU A 131 4.74 1.42 -16.42
N GLN A 132 5.43 2.50 -16.78
CA GLN A 132 6.22 2.58 -18.02
C GLN A 132 7.42 1.62 -17.99
N THR A 133 8.06 1.51 -16.83
CA THR A 133 9.24 0.63 -16.65
C THR A 133 8.83 -0.85 -16.58
N TYR A 134 7.67 -1.14 -15.96
CA TYR A 134 7.16 -2.49 -15.74
C TYR A 134 5.72 -2.63 -16.28
N PRO A 135 5.54 -2.80 -17.59
CA PRO A 135 4.21 -2.81 -18.22
C PRO A 135 3.30 -3.98 -17.82
N SER A 136 3.84 -5.02 -17.21
CA SER A 136 3.07 -6.15 -16.68
C SER A 136 2.36 -5.84 -15.36
N GLU A 137 2.71 -4.73 -14.72
CA GLU A 137 2.23 -4.40 -13.40
C GLU A 137 0.95 -3.57 -13.45
N THR A 138 0.14 -3.70 -12.39
CA THR A 138 -1.08 -2.92 -12.19
C THR A 138 -1.07 -2.33 -10.78
N LEU A 139 -1.52 -1.10 -10.64
CA LEU A 139 -1.63 -0.41 -9.35
C LEU A 139 -3.10 -0.19 -9.00
N ILE A 140 -3.45 -0.43 -7.74
CA ILE A 140 -4.72 -0.03 -7.14
C ILE A 140 -4.43 1.18 -6.26
N VAL A 141 -5.03 2.33 -6.59
CA VAL A 141 -4.81 3.56 -5.84
C VAL A 141 -6.14 4.05 -5.29
N SER A 142 -6.26 4.04 -3.98
CA SER A 142 -7.36 4.66 -3.25
C SER A 142 -7.00 6.10 -2.97
N LEU A 143 -7.74 7.04 -3.54
CA LEU A 143 -7.58 8.46 -3.31
C LEU A 143 -8.64 8.95 -2.33
N LYS A 144 -8.20 9.45 -1.18
CA LYS A 144 -9.08 9.96 -0.13
C LYS A 144 -8.81 11.43 0.12
N LYS A 145 -9.89 12.22 0.23
CA LYS A 145 -9.79 13.59 0.71
C LYS A 145 -9.55 13.59 2.24
N GLU A 146 -8.45 14.16 2.70
CA GLU A 146 -8.13 14.21 4.13
C GLU A 146 -8.75 15.46 4.81
N GLY A 147 -8.66 16.63 4.20
CA GLY A 147 -9.22 17.88 4.71
C GLY A 147 -9.68 18.81 3.58
N GLY A 148 -10.04 20.06 3.95
CA GLY A 148 -10.43 21.10 3.00
C GLY A 148 -11.79 20.91 2.32
N GLU A 149 -12.10 21.74 1.35
CA GLU A 149 -13.35 21.72 0.60
C GLU A 149 -13.37 20.63 -0.48
N LEU A 150 -14.49 19.89 -0.59
CA LEU A 150 -14.64 18.82 -1.57
C LEU A 150 -14.53 19.32 -3.01
N ARG A 151 -15.06 20.51 -3.29
CA ARG A 151 -15.05 21.13 -4.62
C ARG A 151 -13.62 21.37 -5.11
N ASP A 152 -12.78 21.91 -4.26
CA ASP A 152 -11.39 22.21 -4.56
C ASP A 152 -10.59 20.95 -4.83
N TYR A 153 -10.76 19.93 -3.97
CA TYR A 153 -10.16 18.62 -4.14
C TYR A 153 -10.57 17.98 -5.48
N ALA A 154 -11.86 17.92 -5.77
CA ALA A 154 -12.37 17.30 -6.99
C ALA A 154 -11.88 18.03 -8.25
N SER A 155 -11.82 19.37 -8.22
CA SER A 155 -11.35 20.17 -9.33
C SER A 155 -9.86 19.91 -9.64
N LEU A 156 -9.01 19.96 -8.64
CA LEU A 156 -7.58 19.72 -8.80
C LEU A 156 -7.28 18.28 -9.23
N LEU A 157 -7.98 17.32 -8.63
CA LEU A 157 -7.82 15.90 -9.01
C LEU A 157 -8.25 15.65 -10.45
N SER A 158 -9.38 16.22 -10.88
CA SER A 158 -9.86 16.11 -12.26
C SER A 158 -8.84 16.66 -13.27
N VAL A 159 -8.24 17.82 -12.98
CA VAL A 159 -7.20 18.40 -13.84
C VAL A 159 -5.98 17.49 -13.92
N SER A 160 -5.48 16.98 -12.79
CA SER A 160 -4.29 16.14 -12.77
C SER A 160 -4.48 14.81 -13.50
N LEU A 161 -5.68 14.22 -13.41
CA LEU A 161 -6.00 12.95 -14.08
C LEU A 161 -6.40 13.11 -15.56
N SER A 162 -6.63 14.33 -16.02
CA SER A 162 -6.97 14.63 -17.42
C SER A 162 -5.75 14.90 -18.30
N SER A 163 -4.54 14.87 -17.74
CA SER A 163 -3.32 15.01 -18.54
C SER A 163 -3.17 13.80 -19.48
N PRO A 164 -2.64 13.98 -20.71
CA PRO A 164 -2.46 12.88 -21.66
C PRO A 164 -1.65 11.71 -21.10
N GLU A 165 -0.66 11.99 -20.28
CA GLU A 165 0.16 11.00 -19.61
C GLU A 165 -0.64 10.20 -18.57
N SER A 166 -1.49 10.87 -17.79
CA SER A 166 -2.34 10.22 -16.81
C SER A 166 -3.42 9.35 -17.45
N VAL A 167 -4.08 9.84 -18.48
CA VAL A 167 -5.19 9.15 -19.16
C VAL A 167 -4.75 7.79 -19.73
N SER A 168 -3.53 7.68 -20.21
CA SER A 168 -3.00 6.42 -20.77
C SER A 168 -2.88 5.30 -19.73
N TYR A 169 -2.84 5.64 -18.44
CA TYR A 169 -2.61 4.68 -17.34
C TYR A 169 -3.75 4.63 -16.32
N THR A 170 -4.82 5.43 -16.50
CA THR A 170 -5.85 5.57 -15.48
C THR A 170 -7.18 4.96 -15.92
N HIS A 171 -7.64 3.93 -15.19
CA HIS A 171 -9.02 3.48 -15.19
C HIS A 171 -9.67 3.93 -13.88
N LEU A 172 -10.58 4.92 -13.95
CA LEU A 172 -11.30 5.43 -12.78
C LEU A 172 -12.55 4.58 -12.53
N THR A 173 -12.59 3.93 -11.39
CA THR A 173 -13.84 3.41 -10.81
C THR A 173 -14.26 4.32 -9.66
N LEU A 174 -15.33 5.07 -9.84
CA LEU A 174 -15.97 5.80 -8.74
C LEU A 174 -16.69 4.78 -7.84
N PRO A 175 -16.55 4.85 -6.52
CA PRO A 175 -17.37 4.07 -5.62
C PRO A 175 -18.83 4.44 -5.88
N THR A 176 -19.61 3.51 -6.42
CA THR A 176 -21.07 3.62 -6.42
C THR A 176 -21.51 3.36 -5.00
N ASN A 177 -21.93 4.40 -4.28
CA ASN A 177 -22.66 4.23 -3.05
C ASN A 177 -23.94 3.46 -3.40
N ARG A 178 -23.95 2.17 -3.12
CA ARG A 178 -25.22 1.43 -3.00
C ARG A 178 -25.70 1.72 -1.59
N GLU A 179 -26.73 2.55 -1.51
CA GLU A 179 -27.56 2.70 -0.33
C GLU A 179 -28.18 1.35 0.06
#